data_c4617f7908c3730c68808e59564f0ca9
#
_entry.id   c4617f7908c3730c68808e59564f0ca9
#
_cell.length_a   1.000
_cell.length_b   1.000
_cell.length_c   1.000
_cell.angle_alpha   90.00
_cell.angle_beta   90.00
_cell.angle_gamma   90.00
#
_symmetry.space_group_name_H-M   'P 1'
#
loop_
_entity.id
_entity.type
_entity.pdbx_description
1 polymer ?
#
loop_
_entity_poly.entity_id
_entity_poly.type
_entity_poly.pdbx_seq_one_letter_code
_entity_poly.pdbx_strand_id
1 'polypeptide(L)'
;MKKTLLMGAAICAVFAMTSCKSKESAYKKAYEKAKAQQETVVATPVATQPTTPVAVTPAAPVTTTPAADYSNVSVRTENVSLVNGAPLKAYSVVVGSFSVQSNANALSTTLAGKGYAPRVVKSVVNGADWYRVIATSYDTKAEAAQSRAALESQYAGAWLLYQK
;
A
#
# COMPACT_ATOMS: atom_id res chain seq x y z
N MET A 1 -55.15 41.67 0.59
CA MET A 1 -56.26 40.74 0.18
C MET A 1 -55.65 39.36 0.15
N LYS A 2 -55.77 38.63 1.24
CA LYS A 2 -56.77 37.62 1.51
C LYS A 2 -56.53 36.34 0.66
N LYS A 3 -55.99 35.32 1.42
CA LYS A 3 -56.48 33.94 1.39
C LYS A 3 -56.05 33.07 0.21
N THR A 4 -55.17 32.13 0.47
CA THR A 4 -55.40 30.66 0.55
C THR A 4 -54.14 30.01 1.08
N LEU A 5 -54.10 29.78 2.18
CA LEU A 5 -54.13 28.82 3.28
C LEU A 5 -54.89 27.54 2.88
N LEU A 6 -54.23 26.39 3.22
CA LEU A 6 -54.76 25.03 3.28
C LEU A 6 -54.75 24.24 1.96
N MET A 7 -53.76 23.36 1.83
CA MET A 7 -53.90 21.89 1.71
C MET A 7 -52.56 21.29 1.22
N GLY A 8 -51.93 20.56 2.08
CA GLY A 8 -50.66 19.89 1.75
C GLY A 8 -50.06 19.14 2.92
N ALA A 9 -50.79 18.92 3.97
CA ALA A 9 -50.41 18.02 5.03
C ALA A 9 -51.03 16.66 4.76
N ALA A 10 -50.28 15.74 4.16
CA ALA A 10 -50.47 14.29 4.23
C ALA A 10 -49.67 13.57 3.12
N ILE A 11 -48.37 13.51 3.17
CA ILE A 11 -47.56 12.39 2.65
C ILE A 11 -46.20 12.46 3.35
N CYS A 12 -46.19 12.28 4.64
CA CYS A 12 -44.98 12.03 5.44
C CYS A 12 -45.26 10.86 6.36
N ALA A 13 -45.39 9.67 5.85
CA ALA A 13 -45.31 8.46 6.65
C ALA A 13 -45.35 7.23 5.75
N VAL A 14 -44.28 6.84 5.12
CA VAL A 14 -43.91 5.43 4.86
C VAL A 14 -42.46 5.43 4.33
N PHE A 15 -41.48 5.81 5.12
CA PHE A 15 -40.12 5.33 4.99
C PHE A 15 -39.58 4.99 6.40
N ALA A 16 -40.32 4.10 7.05
CA ALA A 16 -39.84 3.45 8.24
C ALA A 16 -39.31 2.07 7.85
N MET A 17 -38.08 1.84 8.20
CA MET A 17 -37.52 0.51 8.50
C MET A 17 -37.34 -0.46 7.31
N THR A 18 -36.44 -0.16 6.37
CA THR A 18 -35.56 -1.24 5.92
C THR A 18 -34.30 -1.20 6.81
N SER A 19 -34.44 -1.82 7.96
CA SER A 19 -33.36 -2.21 8.85
C SER A 19 -32.30 -2.93 8.02
N CYS A 20 -31.11 -2.34 7.91
CA CYS A 20 -29.90 -2.98 7.45
C CYS A 20 -29.62 -4.18 8.37
N LYS A 21 -30.06 -5.35 7.97
CA LYS A 21 -29.69 -6.61 8.60
C LYS A 21 -28.22 -6.83 8.30
N SER A 22 -27.44 -6.51 9.30
CA SER A 22 -26.01 -6.58 9.46
C SER A 22 -25.29 -7.60 8.57
N LYS A 23 -24.23 -7.11 7.92
CA LYS A 23 -23.17 -7.89 7.24
C LYS A 23 -22.33 -8.76 8.20
N GLU A 24 -22.74 -8.89 9.44
CA GLU A 24 -22.06 -9.67 10.47
C GLU A 24 -22.07 -11.19 10.22
N SER A 25 -23.10 -11.68 9.54
CA SER A 25 -23.27 -13.09 9.25
C SER A 25 -22.35 -13.63 8.15
N ALA A 26 -21.91 -12.78 7.20
CA ALA A 26 -21.03 -13.20 6.11
C ALA A 26 -19.58 -13.34 6.58
N TYR A 27 -19.14 -12.47 7.48
CA TYR A 27 -17.80 -12.50 8.05
C TYR A 27 -17.58 -13.69 8.98
N LYS A 28 -18.60 -14.00 9.80
CA LYS A 28 -18.56 -15.14 10.72
C LYS A 28 -18.48 -16.48 9.99
N LYS A 29 -19.23 -16.65 8.89
CA LYS A 29 -19.16 -17.84 8.03
C LYS A 29 -17.81 -18.00 7.31
N ALA A 30 -17.18 -16.90 6.91
CA ALA A 30 -15.86 -16.93 6.28
C ALA A 30 -14.77 -17.31 7.30
N TYR A 31 -14.89 -16.82 8.54
CA TYR A 31 -13.95 -17.10 9.61
C TYR A 31 -14.03 -18.56 10.10
N GLU A 32 -15.24 -19.10 10.25
CA GLU A 32 -15.44 -20.51 10.63
C GLU A 32 -14.96 -21.48 9.54
N LYS A 33 -15.12 -21.12 8.25
CA LYS A 33 -14.62 -21.93 7.14
C LYS A 33 -13.08 -21.93 7.05
N ALA A 34 -12.44 -20.82 7.37
CA ALA A 34 -10.97 -20.74 7.45
C ALA A 34 -10.41 -21.53 8.62
N LYS A 35 -11.11 -21.55 9.76
CA LYS A 35 -10.69 -22.29 10.95
C LYS A 35 -10.81 -23.80 10.77
N ALA A 36 -11.85 -24.26 10.06
CA ALA A 36 -12.04 -25.68 9.77
C ALA A 36 -11.02 -26.26 8.77
N GLN A 37 -10.34 -25.41 7.97
CA GLN A 37 -9.27 -25.86 7.07
C GLN A 37 -7.89 -25.91 7.74
N GLN A 38 -7.75 -25.39 8.95
CA GLN A 38 -6.47 -25.34 9.66
C GLN A 38 -6.27 -26.52 10.63
N GLU A 39 -7.30 -27.34 10.84
CA GLU A 39 -7.23 -28.49 11.75
C GLU A 39 -6.88 -29.83 11.08
N THR A 40 -6.58 -29.88 9.78
CA THR A 40 -6.32 -31.14 9.06
C THR A 40 -4.87 -31.28 8.60
N VAL A 41 -3.91 -30.63 9.24
CA VAL A 41 -2.48 -30.89 8.99
C VAL A 41 -1.76 -31.14 10.29
N VAL A 42 -2.00 -32.35 10.85
CA VAL A 42 -1.17 -32.90 11.91
C VAL A 42 -0.51 -34.15 11.37
N ALA A 43 0.81 -34.14 11.41
CA ALA A 43 1.77 -35.22 11.41
C ALA A 43 1.98 -36.06 10.15
N THR A 44 3.12 -35.84 9.52
CA THR A 44 3.96 -36.92 9.03
C THR A 44 5.45 -36.59 9.25
N PRO A 45 6.27 -37.61 9.60
CA PRO A 45 7.56 -37.37 10.24
C PRO A 45 8.69 -37.06 9.26
N VAL A 46 9.67 -36.34 9.82
CA VAL A 46 11.03 -36.09 9.30
C VAL A 46 11.61 -37.29 8.57
N ALA A 47 11.89 -37.14 7.30
CA ALA A 47 12.86 -37.96 6.59
C ALA A 47 14.06 -37.09 6.20
N THR A 48 15.15 -37.37 6.87
CA THR A 48 16.49 -36.82 6.59
C THR A 48 16.89 -37.15 5.15
N GLN A 49 17.08 -36.18 4.30
CA GLN A 49 17.75 -36.33 3.00
C GLN A 49 19.12 -35.67 3.01
N PRO A 50 20.13 -36.38 2.49
CA PRO A 50 21.51 -35.91 2.53
C PRO A 50 21.73 -34.74 1.57
N THR A 51 22.47 -33.76 2.06
CA THR A 51 22.95 -32.60 1.33
C THR A 51 23.86 -33.00 0.18
N THR A 52 23.40 -32.87 -1.05
CA THR A 52 24.29 -32.80 -2.21
C THR A 52 24.74 -31.35 -2.39
N PRO A 53 26.04 -31.10 -2.61
CA PRO A 53 26.49 -29.74 -2.88
C PRO A 53 25.99 -29.29 -4.25
N VAL A 54 25.11 -28.30 -4.27
CA VAL A 54 24.69 -27.64 -5.51
C VAL A 54 25.88 -26.84 -6.04
N ALA A 55 26.39 -27.28 -7.20
CA ALA A 55 27.40 -26.55 -7.94
C ALA A 55 26.92 -25.14 -8.22
N VAL A 56 27.65 -24.15 -7.75
CA VAL A 56 27.47 -22.73 -8.11
C VAL A 56 27.76 -22.59 -9.60
N THR A 57 26.69 -22.52 -10.38
CA THR A 57 26.78 -22.09 -11.78
C THR A 57 27.29 -20.65 -11.79
N PRO A 58 28.34 -20.32 -12.55
CA PRO A 58 28.80 -18.93 -12.66
C PRO A 58 27.66 -18.07 -13.17
N ALA A 59 27.38 -16.99 -12.45
CA ALA A 59 26.39 -16.00 -12.85
C ALA A 59 26.70 -15.53 -14.28
N ALA A 60 25.72 -15.68 -15.17
CA ALA A 60 25.80 -15.13 -16.51
C ALA A 60 26.12 -13.62 -16.41
N PRO A 61 26.91 -13.06 -17.34
CA PRO A 61 27.25 -11.65 -17.31
C PRO A 61 25.95 -10.84 -17.35
N VAL A 62 25.74 -10.05 -16.30
CA VAL A 62 24.67 -9.04 -16.26
C VAL A 62 24.84 -8.13 -17.47
N THR A 63 23.96 -8.26 -18.44
CA THR A 63 23.87 -7.35 -19.57
C THR A 63 23.62 -5.96 -18.97
N THR A 64 24.64 -5.14 -18.93
CA THR A 64 24.52 -3.73 -18.56
C THR A 64 23.71 -3.04 -19.66
N THR A 65 22.40 -2.99 -19.47
CA THR A 65 21.55 -2.06 -20.22
C THR A 65 22.19 -0.67 -20.07
N PRO A 66 22.36 0.13 -21.15
CA PRO A 66 22.92 1.47 -21.05
C PRO A 66 22.21 2.21 -19.91
N ALA A 67 22.97 2.68 -18.95
CA ALA A 67 22.43 3.41 -17.81
C ALA A 67 21.72 4.65 -18.37
N ALA A 68 20.38 4.65 -18.32
CA ALA A 68 19.62 5.83 -18.65
C ALA A 68 20.11 6.96 -17.74
N ASP A 69 20.34 8.14 -18.30
CA ASP A 69 20.81 9.31 -17.55
C ASP A 69 19.67 9.81 -16.66
N TYR A 70 19.74 9.52 -15.38
CA TYR A 70 18.79 9.96 -14.38
C TYR A 70 19.26 11.22 -13.61
N SER A 71 20.31 11.90 -14.07
CA SER A 71 20.85 13.10 -13.42
C SER A 71 19.80 14.21 -13.28
N ASN A 72 18.93 14.36 -14.28
CA ASN A 72 17.89 15.39 -14.35
C ASN A 72 16.60 15.04 -13.57
N VAL A 73 16.50 13.87 -12.96
CA VAL A 73 15.31 13.50 -12.17
C VAL A 73 15.32 14.26 -10.84
N SER A 74 14.28 15.07 -10.61
CA SER A 74 14.14 15.83 -9.36
C SER A 74 13.91 14.91 -8.18
N VAL A 75 14.59 15.23 -7.07
CA VAL A 75 14.45 14.55 -5.79
C VAL A 75 14.05 15.58 -4.75
N ARG A 76 13.02 15.29 -3.95
CA ARG A 76 12.64 16.11 -2.80
C ARG A 76 13.33 15.59 -1.56
N THR A 77 13.87 16.48 -0.76
CA THR A 77 14.47 16.16 0.54
C THR A 77 13.46 16.48 1.63
N GLU A 78 13.10 15.51 2.43
CA GLU A 78 12.21 15.70 3.58
C GLU A 78 12.78 14.99 4.82
N ASN A 79 12.52 15.56 5.99
CA ASN A 79 12.70 14.84 7.26
C ASN A 79 11.46 13.97 7.47
N VAL A 80 11.66 12.68 7.54
CA VAL A 80 10.56 11.72 7.67
C VAL A 80 10.75 10.81 8.88
N SER A 81 9.65 10.45 9.51
CA SER A 81 9.60 9.45 10.58
C SER A 81 8.85 8.23 10.09
N LEU A 82 9.41 7.04 10.29
CA LEU A 82 8.75 5.79 9.92
C LEU A 82 7.50 5.57 10.77
N VAL A 83 6.38 5.32 10.11
CA VAL A 83 5.10 4.97 10.76
C VAL A 83 4.86 3.47 10.67
N ASN A 84 5.13 2.88 9.49
CA ASN A 84 4.91 1.45 9.26
C ASN A 84 5.85 0.93 8.15
N GLY A 85 6.24 -0.33 8.26
CA GLY A 85 7.11 -1.03 7.31
C GLY A 85 8.57 -1.10 7.75
N ALA A 86 9.46 -1.51 6.85
CA ALA A 86 10.89 -1.59 7.10
C ALA A 86 11.57 -0.19 7.02
N PRO A 87 12.76 0.00 7.59
CA PRO A 87 13.54 1.23 7.44
C PRO A 87 13.73 1.62 5.98
N LEU A 88 13.85 2.93 5.74
CA LEU A 88 14.13 3.44 4.41
C LEU A 88 15.61 3.38 4.11
N LYS A 89 15.91 3.27 2.82
CA LYS A 89 17.20 3.57 2.24
C LYS A 89 17.25 5.04 1.79
N ALA A 90 18.39 5.48 1.30
CA ALA A 90 18.63 6.88 0.97
C ALA A 90 17.59 7.48 0.01
N TYR A 91 17.20 6.72 -1.01
CA TYR A 91 16.25 7.17 -2.04
C TYR A 91 15.02 6.28 -2.06
N SER A 92 13.86 6.89 -2.05
CA SER A 92 12.57 6.20 -1.97
C SER A 92 11.60 6.70 -3.03
N VAL A 93 10.77 5.80 -3.58
CA VAL A 93 9.71 6.18 -4.53
C VAL A 93 8.40 6.34 -3.77
N VAL A 94 7.91 7.57 -3.72
CA VAL A 94 6.62 7.92 -3.12
C VAL A 94 5.54 7.82 -4.19
N VAL A 95 4.51 7.03 -3.93
CA VAL A 95 3.37 6.80 -4.83
C VAL A 95 2.05 7.36 -4.30
N GLY A 96 2.06 7.90 -3.09
CA GLY A 96 0.89 8.54 -2.50
C GLY A 96 1.27 9.47 -1.35
N SER A 97 0.47 10.52 -1.16
CA SER A 97 0.64 11.51 -0.09
C SER A 97 -0.73 11.88 0.46
N PHE A 98 -0.92 11.74 1.77
CA PHE A 98 -2.21 11.91 2.43
C PHE A 98 -2.08 12.74 3.70
N SER A 99 -3.09 13.54 3.99
CA SER A 99 -3.21 14.23 5.27
C SER A 99 -3.78 13.31 6.38
N VAL A 100 -4.37 12.18 5.99
CA VAL A 100 -4.98 11.22 6.92
C VAL A 100 -4.25 9.89 6.85
N GLN A 101 -3.78 9.40 7.99
CA GLN A 101 -2.98 8.18 8.09
C GLN A 101 -3.72 6.93 7.60
N SER A 102 -5.04 6.82 7.85
CA SER A 102 -5.81 5.66 7.42
C SER A 102 -5.83 5.49 5.90
N ASN A 103 -5.84 6.59 5.14
CA ASN A 103 -5.78 6.56 3.69
C ASN A 103 -4.40 6.08 3.19
N ALA A 104 -3.33 6.51 3.85
CA ALA A 104 -1.98 6.02 3.58
C ALA A 104 -1.86 4.51 3.86
N ASN A 105 -2.42 4.05 4.98
CA ASN A 105 -2.42 2.63 5.34
C ASN A 105 -3.23 1.79 4.32
N ALA A 106 -4.36 2.29 3.83
CA ALA A 106 -5.16 1.61 2.81
C ALA A 106 -4.38 1.42 1.50
N LEU A 107 -3.69 2.47 1.02
CA LEU A 107 -2.81 2.34 -0.15
C LEU A 107 -1.64 1.39 0.11
N SER A 108 -1.05 1.43 1.30
CA SER A 108 0.02 0.51 1.71
C SER A 108 -0.45 -0.94 1.65
N THR A 109 -1.64 -1.25 2.17
CA THR A 109 -2.23 -2.60 2.08
C THR A 109 -2.44 -3.03 0.63
N THR A 110 -2.92 -2.12 -0.22
CA THR A 110 -3.10 -2.39 -1.66
C THR A 110 -1.76 -2.72 -2.35
N LEU A 111 -0.69 -1.98 -2.04
CA LEU A 111 0.65 -2.23 -2.56
C LEU A 111 1.21 -3.57 -2.08
N ALA A 112 1.01 -3.91 -0.81
CA ALA A 112 1.42 -5.19 -0.27
C ALA A 112 0.73 -6.36 -0.99
N GLY A 113 -0.57 -6.24 -1.28
CA GLY A 113 -1.31 -7.21 -2.09
C GLY A 113 -0.82 -7.37 -3.53
N LYS A 114 -0.08 -6.38 -4.05
CA LYS A 114 0.58 -6.42 -5.37
C LYS A 114 2.03 -6.91 -5.31
N GLY A 115 2.50 -7.37 -4.15
CA GLY A 115 3.85 -7.91 -3.97
C GLY A 115 4.94 -6.87 -3.67
N TYR A 116 4.59 -5.61 -3.43
CA TYR A 116 5.54 -4.62 -2.95
C TYR A 116 5.79 -4.78 -1.44
N ALA A 117 6.89 -4.22 -0.94
CA ALA A 117 7.17 -4.07 0.48
C ALA A 117 7.00 -2.58 0.87
N PRO A 118 5.75 -2.10 0.97
CA PRO A 118 5.49 -0.68 1.15
C PRO A 118 5.88 -0.20 2.55
N ARG A 119 6.12 1.12 2.63
CA ARG A 119 6.40 1.82 3.88
C ARG A 119 5.51 3.05 3.98
N VAL A 120 5.07 3.36 5.17
CA VAL A 120 4.37 4.61 5.45
C VAL A 120 5.27 5.46 6.34
N VAL A 121 5.53 6.68 5.91
CA VAL A 121 6.29 7.65 6.68
C VAL A 121 5.48 8.91 6.89
N LYS A 122 5.75 9.60 7.99
CA LYS A 122 5.18 10.89 8.31
C LYS A 122 6.23 11.98 8.06
N SER A 123 5.83 13.07 7.41
CA SER A 123 6.60 14.31 7.31
C SER A 123 5.74 15.48 7.76
N VAL A 124 6.39 16.55 8.21
CA VAL A 124 5.70 17.81 8.55
C VAL A 124 6.05 18.83 7.47
N VAL A 125 5.04 19.31 6.77
CA VAL A 125 5.20 20.32 5.72
C VAL A 125 4.30 21.51 6.04
N ASN A 126 4.90 22.69 6.19
CA ASN A 126 4.19 23.93 6.56
C ASN A 126 3.32 23.77 7.84
N GLY A 127 3.82 23.04 8.82
CA GLY A 127 3.12 22.80 10.09
C GLY A 127 2.01 21.74 10.02
N ALA A 128 1.78 21.14 8.87
CA ALA A 128 0.79 20.07 8.70
C ALA A 128 1.45 18.69 8.56
N ASP A 129 0.83 17.68 9.17
CA ASP A 129 1.24 16.29 9.05
C ASP A 129 0.86 15.72 7.68
N TRP A 130 1.83 15.06 7.05
CA TRP A 130 1.64 14.35 5.80
C TRP A 130 2.14 12.91 5.90
N TYR A 131 1.33 11.98 5.45
CA TYR A 131 1.66 10.57 5.38
C TYR A 131 2.03 10.21 3.94
N ARG A 132 3.30 9.82 3.73
CA ARG A 132 3.83 9.42 2.43
C ARG A 132 3.83 7.90 2.32
N VAL A 133 3.30 7.38 1.23
CA VAL A 133 3.34 5.93 0.95
C VAL A 133 4.45 5.67 -0.05
N ILE A 134 5.42 4.87 0.39
CA ILE A 134 6.60 4.50 -0.34
C ILE A 134 6.43 3.08 -0.86
N ALA A 135 6.54 2.89 -2.17
CA ALA A 135 6.46 1.58 -2.80
C ALA A 135 7.80 0.85 -2.75
N THR A 136 8.89 1.56 -3.05
CA THR A 136 10.25 0.99 -3.14
C THR A 136 11.28 1.96 -2.57
N SER A 137 12.43 1.43 -2.11
CA SER A 137 13.50 2.21 -1.52
C SER A 137 14.85 1.63 -1.89
N TYR A 138 15.82 2.49 -2.26
CA TYR A 138 17.12 2.14 -2.83
C TYR A 138 18.24 2.97 -2.24
N ASP A 139 19.46 2.47 -2.37
CA ASP A 139 20.67 3.18 -1.91
C ASP A 139 21.11 4.25 -2.92
N THR A 140 20.77 4.07 -4.20
CA THR A 140 21.17 4.99 -5.28
C THR A 140 20.00 5.71 -5.91
N LYS A 141 20.24 6.96 -6.36
CA LYS A 141 19.28 7.78 -7.10
C LYS A 141 18.86 7.10 -8.42
N ALA A 142 19.81 6.46 -9.12
CA ALA A 142 19.56 5.84 -10.41
C ALA A 142 18.54 4.70 -10.32
N GLU A 143 18.73 3.77 -9.37
CA GLU A 143 17.79 2.67 -9.12
C GLU A 143 16.39 3.19 -8.73
N ALA A 144 16.33 4.18 -7.85
CA ALA A 144 15.07 4.80 -7.45
C ALA A 144 14.37 5.48 -8.64
N ALA A 145 15.12 6.17 -9.51
CA ALA A 145 14.57 6.84 -10.69
C ALA A 145 14.04 5.84 -11.73
N GLN A 146 14.75 4.74 -11.94
CA GLN A 146 14.28 3.64 -12.79
C GLN A 146 12.99 3.03 -12.25
N SER A 147 12.94 2.74 -10.95
CA SER A 147 11.75 2.23 -10.28
C SER A 147 10.58 3.22 -10.35
N ARG A 148 10.86 4.53 -10.18
CA ARG A 148 9.84 5.58 -10.35
C ARG A 148 9.23 5.55 -11.74
N ALA A 149 10.06 5.48 -12.78
CA ALA A 149 9.59 5.45 -14.18
C ALA A 149 8.68 4.23 -14.44
N ALA A 150 9.01 3.07 -13.90
CA ALA A 150 8.17 1.87 -13.99
C ALA A 150 6.84 2.02 -13.24
N LEU A 151 6.84 2.70 -12.09
CA LEU A 151 5.65 2.90 -11.25
C LEU A 151 4.74 4.02 -11.75
N GLU A 152 5.26 4.98 -12.53
CA GLU A 152 4.52 6.16 -12.97
C GLU A 152 3.30 5.82 -13.84
N SER A 153 3.34 4.72 -14.59
CA SER A 153 2.21 4.20 -15.37
C SER A 153 1.02 3.76 -14.51
N GLN A 154 1.29 3.27 -13.29
CA GLN A 154 0.25 2.80 -12.36
C GLN A 154 -0.07 3.85 -11.29
N TYR A 155 0.88 4.68 -10.93
CA TYR A 155 0.79 5.71 -9.89
C TYR A 155 1.24 7.04 -10.47
N ALA A 156 0.35 7.67 -11.21
CA ALA A 156 0.61 8.98 -11.81
C ALA A 156 1.02 10.01 -10.73
N GLY A 157 2.12 10.71 -10.98
CA GLY A 157 2.70 11.65 -10.03
C GLY A 157 3.61 11.01 -8.98
N ALA A 158 4.09 9.79 -9.18
CA ALA A 158 5.16 9.21 -8.37
C ALA A 158 6.41 10.09 -8.40
N TRP A 159 7.06 10.29 -7.25
CA TRP A 159 8.21 11.16 -7.11
C TRP A 159 9.28 10.58 -6.20
N LEU A 160 10.49 11.14 -6.27
CA LEU A 160 11.61 10.66 -5.46
C LEU A 160 11.75 11.47 -4.17
N LEU A 161 11.90 10.75 -3.07
CA LEU A 161 12.22 11.25 -1.75
C LEU A 161 13.65 10.87 -1.39
N TYR A 162 14.44 11.83 -0.93
CA TYR A 162 15.69 11.60 -0.22
C TYR A 162 15.45 11.87 1.27
N GLN A 163 15.74 10.88 2.10
CA GLN A 163 15.67 11.02 3.55
C GLN A 163 16.91 11.76 4.05
N LYS A 164 16.68 12.85 4.79
CA LYS A 164 17.72 13.62 5.46
C LYS A 164 17.88 13.17 6.91
#